data_808f46f2f17601f130fb6ab74cde6d94
#
_entry.id   808f46f2f17601f130fb6ab74cde6d94
#
_cell.length_a   1.000
_cell.length_b   1.000
_cell.length_c   1.000
_cell.angle_alpha   90.00
_cell.angle_beta   90.00
_cell.angle_gamma   90.00
#
_symmetry.space_group_name_H-M   'P 1'
#
loop_
_entity.id
_entity.type
_entity.pdbx_description
1 polymer ?
#
loop_
_entity_poly.entity_id
_entity_poly.type
_entity_poly.pdbx_seq_one_letter_code
_entity_poly.pdbx_strand_id
1 'polypeptide(L)'
;MRFKALGLAAAGAAALCLASALPAAAQDKQFVPGLMYRSGPYAPNGIPFANGFHDYLKMINATGGINGVMVEYEECDTAYNNDRGVECYERLKRPGAAAITPLSTGITYALIERATADKIPVLSMGYGRTAGSDGTVFPYVFTLPATYWSGADIIVNYISQNEGGYEALSGKKIALVYHDSAYGKEPIATLEALSEKHGFELHLFPVAHPGLEQKATWLQIGRQVRPDWTAMWGWGVMNSTAIKEAAAVGYPMDRFIGIWWSGAEPDVTPAGDQAKGYKSLNFHGTGTEYPALQDILTKVHDAGNGTGPREEVGHVLYNRGVMNAAIIVEAIKTAQGMHGETPLTGEQIRDGFENLKIDSARLDAMGLTGFMEAIEVSCADHEGTGRAYVQQWDGSGWQKVSDWIEPNRAGLLRPMIEEAAAAYAAEKSITPRTCN
;
A
#
# COMPACT_ATOMS: atom_id res chain seq x y z
N MET A 1 17.19 -99.90 -11.59
CA MET A 1 16.41 -100.17 -10.37
C MET A 1 16.02 -98.86 -9.72
N ARG A 2 14.79 -98.68 -9.43
CA ARG A 2 14.04 -97.65 -8.74
C ARG A 2 14.78 -97.06 -7.54
N PHE A 3 14.68 -95.75 -7.29
CA PHE A 3 14.21 -95.26 -6.04
C PHE A 3 13.71 -93.85 -6.04
N LYS A 4 12.72 -93.64 -5.22
CA LYS A 4 11.78 -92.54 -5.13
C LYS A 4 12.31 -91.32 -4.42
N ALA A 5 11.69 -90.17 -4.80
CA ALA A 5 11.74 -88.88 -4.15
C ALA A 5 11.22 -88.92 -2.71
N LEU A 6 11.70 -87.99 -1.89
CA LEU A 6 10.92 -87.39 -0.81
C LEU A 6 11.36 -85.87 -0.68
N GLY A 7 10.38 -85.05 -0.83
CA GLY A 7 10.59 -83.63 -0.69
C GLY A 7 10.46 -83.23 0.81
N LEU A 8 11.12 -82.08 1.14
CA LEU A 8 10.84 -81.31 2.32
C LEU A 8 10.63 -79.89 1.92
N ALA A 9 9.41 -79.42 2.09
CA ALA A 9 9.01 -78.01 1.88
C ALA A 9 9.50 -77.21 3.11
N ALA A 10 10.32 -76.19 2.88
CA ALA A 10 10.64 -75.14 3.84
C ALA A 10 9.81 -73.93 3.51
N ALA A 11 8.78 -73.67 4.29
CA ALA A 11 7.99 -72.44 4.20
C ALA A 11 8.79 -71.24 4.82
N GLY A 12 9.36 -70.41 3.97
CA GLY A 12 9.95 -69.14 4.37
C GLY A 12 8.87 -68.08 4.46
N ALA A 13 8.55 -67.62 5.65
CA ALA A 13 7.68 -66.48 5.89
C ALA A 13 8.42 -65.20 5.54
N ALA A 14 8.13 -64.64 4.35
CA ALA A 14 8.55 -63.29 3.99
C ALA A 14 7.62 -62.30 4.68
N ALA A 15 8.07 -61.70 5.79
CA ALA A 15 7.41 -60.58 6.40
C ALA A 15 7.61 -59.35 5.49
N LEU A 16 6.60 -58.99 4.67
CA LEU A 16 6.51 -57.71 3.99
C LEU A 16 6.27 -56.64 5.06
N CYS A 17 7.33 -55.89 5.43
CA CYS A 17 7.20 -54.58 6.05
C CYS A 17 6.60 -53.61 5.03
N LEU A 18 5.28 -53.52 4.99
CA LEU A 18 4.59 -52.37 4.40
C LEU A 18 4.92 -51.14 5.25
N ALA A 19 6.02 -50.47 4.94
CA ALA A 19 6.20 -49.08 5.35
C ALA A 19 5.09 -48.28 4.65
N SER A 20 4.00 -48.02 5.38
CA SER A 20 3.03 -47.03 5.01
C SER A 20 3.79 -45.69 4.95
N ALA A 21 4.26 -45.31 3.76
CA ALA A 21 4.58 -43.93 3.48
C ALA A 21 3.28 -43.14 3.67
N LEU A 22 3.10 -42.59 4.86
CA LEU A 22 2.14 -41.50 5.05
C LEU A 22 2.50 -40.47 3.96
N PRO A 23 1.56 -40.07 3.11
CA PRO A 23 1.82 -38.91 2.27
C PRO A 23 2.25 -37.82 3.24
N ALA A 24 3.46 -37.28 3.07
CA ALA A 24 3.80 -36.03 3.70
C ALA A 24 2.69 -35.07 3.25
N ALA A 25 1.75 -34.77 4.15
CA ALA A 25 0.77 -33.74 3.92
C ALA A 25 1.61 -32.53 3.50
N ALA A 26 1.48 -32.12 2.25
CA ALA A 26 2.00 -30.84 1.83
C ALA A 26 1.42 -29.88 2.87
N GLN A 27 2.30 -29.31 3.68
CA GLN A 27 1.89 -28.39 4.73
C GLN A 27 1.23 -27.24 3.98
N ASP A 28 -0.11 -27.20 3.97
CA ASP A 28 -0.87 -26.20 3.24
C ASP A 28 -0.41 -24.83 3.73
N LYS A 29 0.15 -24.04 2.80
CA LYS A 29 0.68 -22.70 3.09
C LYS A 29 -0.38 -21.66 2.77
N GLN A 30 -0.40 -20.55 3.49
CA GLN A 30 -1.19 -19.42 3.11
C GLN A 30 -0.54 -18.71 1.93
N PHE A 31 -1.22 -18.63 0.81
CA PHE A 31 -0.71 -17.97 -0.38
C PHE A 31 -0.95 -16.46 -0.33
N VAL A 32 0.11 -15.69 -0.56
CA VAL A 32 0.11 -14.23 -0.64
C VAL A 32 0.69 -13.82 -2.00
N PRO A 33 -0.13 -13.41 -2.96
CA PRO A 33 0.34 -12.91 -4.25
C PRO A 33 0.75 -11.44 -4.19
N GLY A 34 1.81 -11.08 -4.92
CA GLY A 34 2.27 -9.70 -5.09
C GLY A 34 2.26 -9.27 -6.56
N LEU A 35 1.49 -8.23 -6.89
CA LEU A 35 1.56 -7.56 -8.19
C LEU A 35 2.47 -6.34 -8.03
N MET A 36 3.75 -6.55 -8.22
CA MET A 36 4.78 -5.53 -8.01
C MET A 36 5.30 -5.01 -9.36
N TYR A 37 6.22 -4.06 -9.34
CA TYR A 37 6.98 -3.68 -10.54
C TYR A 37 8.43 -3.46 -10.16
N ARG A 38 9.28 -4.28 -10.81
CA ARG A 38 10.75 -4.24 -10.70
C ARG A 38 11.40 -3.78 -11.98
N SER A 39 10.59 -3.55 -13.00
CA SER A 39 11.01 -3.04 -14.31
C SER A 39 10.20 -1.81 -14.72
N GLY A 40 10.64 -1.13 -15.79
CA GLY A 40 9.99 0.07 -16.29
C GLY A 40 10.42 1.36 -15.57
N PRO A 41 9.82 2.51 -15.95
CA PRO A 41 10.29 3.84 -15.50
C PRO A 41 10.08 4.11 -14.00
N TYR A 42 9.23 3.34 -13.33
CA TYR A 42 8.93 3.49 -11.90
C TYR A 42 9.60 2.42 -11.01
N ALA A 43 10.45 1.56 -11.60
CA ALA A 43 11.19 0.54 -10.85
C ALA A 43 11.97 1.08 -9.64
N PRO A 44 12.63 2.26 -9.70
CA PRO A 44 13.33 2.81 -8.53
C PRO A 44 12.46 3.00 -7.30
N ASN A 45 11.15 3.19 -7.46
CA ASN A 45 10.20 3.30 -6.36
C ASN A 45 9.51 1.96 -6.06
N GLY A 46 9.28 1.10 -7.06
CA GLY A 46 8.63 -0.20 -6.88
C GLY A 46 9.52 -1.24 -6.20
N ILE A 47 10.82 -1.25 -6.51
CA ILE A 47 11.77 -2.23 -5.99
C ILE A 47 11.88 -2.19 -4.46
N PRO A 48 12.15 -1.04 -3.79
CA PRO A 48 12.27 -1.03 -2.34
C PRO A 48 10.96 -1.41 -1.63
N PHE A 49 9.80 -1.03 -2.16
CA PHE A 49 8.51 -1.49 -1.63
C PHE A 49 8.37 -3.01 -1.71
N ALA A 50 8.65 -3.60 -2.87
CA ALA A 50 8.59 -5.05 -3.06
C ALA A 50 9.60 -5.81 -2.18
N ASN A 51 10.79 -5.21 -1.94
CA ASN A 51 11.79 -5.77 -1.04
C ASN A 51 11.28 -5.83 0.40
N GLY A 52 10.79 -4.71 0.93
CA GLY A 52 10.25 -4.64 2.29
C GLY A 52 9.05 -5.56 2.50
N PHE A 53 8.15 -5.64 1.52
CA PHE A 53 7.01 -6.54 1.53
C PHE A 53 7.45 -8.02 1.64
N HIS A 54 8.37 -8.45 0.79
CA HIS A 54 8.85 -9.83 0.77
C HIS A 54 9.67 -10.17 2.02
N ASP A 55 10.55 -9.26 2.47
CA ASP A 55 11.39 -9.51 3.64
C ASP A 55 10.58 -9.60 4.94
N TYR A 56 9.47 -8.85 5.06
CA TYR A 56 8.54 -9.04 6.18
C TYR A 56 7.91 -10.44 6.16
N LEU A 57 7.46 -10.94 5.01
CA LEU A 57 6.91 -12.30 4.91
C LEU A 57 7.95 -13.38 5.20
N LYS A 58 9.21 -13.17 4.78
CA LYS A 58 10.33 -14.06 5.16
C LYS A 58 10.58 -14.06 6.66
N MET A 59 10.53 -12.89 7.29
CA MET A 59 10.67 -12.76 8.74
C MET A 59 9.55 -13.51 9.48
N ILE A 60 8.29 -13.39 9.02
CA ILE A 60 7.16 -14.16 9.54
C ILE A 60 7.43 -15.65 9.42
N ASN A 61 7.91 -16.14 8.29
CA ASN A 61 8.26 -17.55 8.11
C ASN A 61 9.42 -17.99 9.02
N ALA A 62 10.44 -17.14 9.18
CA ALA A 62 11.57 -17.41 10.07
C ALA A 62 11.15 -17.47 11.57
N THR A 63 9.99 -16.90 11.90
CA THR A 63 9.43 -16.91 13.26
C THR A 63 8.30 -17.95 13.44
N GLY A 64 8.12 -18.88 12.49
CA GLY A 64 7.16 -19.98 12.61
C GLY A 64 5.84 -19.81 11.85
N GLY A 65 5.76 -18.81 10.97
CA GLY A 65 4.56 -18.56 10.16
C GLY A 65 3.48 -17.78 10.90
N ILE A 66 2.28 -17.76 10.34
CA ILE A 66 1.09 -17.10 10.90
C ILE A 66 0.33 -18.16 11.72
N ASN A 67 0.45 -18.14 13.04
CA ASN A 67 -0.09 -19.17 13.95
C ASN A 67 0.24 -20.60 13.47
N GLY A 68 1.51 -20.83 13.08
CA GLY A 68 1.99 -22.13 12.59
C GLY A 68 1.79 -22.37 11.09
N VAL A 69 1.01 -21.55 10.39
CA VAL A 69 0.80 -21.65 8.93
C VAL A 69 1.87 -20.85 8.21
N MET A 70 2.71 -21.51 7.42
CA MET A 70 3.74 -20.85 6.61
C MET A 70 3.14 -20.03 5.48
N VAL A 71 3.80 -18.95 5.10
CA VAL A 71 3.41 -18.11 3.96
C VAL A 71 4.14 -18.58 2.70
N GLU A 72 3.40 -18.72 1.62
CA GLU A 72 3.93 -18.84 0.25
C GLU A 72 3.73 -17.50 -0.47
N TYR A 73 4.81 -16.91 -0.93
CA TYR A 73 4.78 -15.65 -1.69
C TYR A 73 5.18 -15.89 -3.13
N GLU A 74 4.39 -15.39 -4.06
CA GLU A 74 4.73 -15.33 -5.48
C GLU A 74 4.50 -13.92 -6.00
N GLU A 75 5.50 -13.41 -6.74
CA GLU A 75 5.49 -12.06 -7.31
C GLU A 75 5.32 -12.10 -8.83
N CYS A 76 4.57 -11.14 -9.36
CA CYS A 76 4.49 -10.87 -10.79
C CYS A 76 4.84 -9.42 -11.07
N ASP A 77 5.84 -9.22 -11.97
CA ASP A 77 6.27 -7.89 -12.41
C ASP A 77 5.30 -7.30 -13.43
N THR A 78 4.54 -6.29 -12.99
CA THR A 78 3.57 -5.57 -13.82
C THR A 78 4.18 -4.48 -14.68
N ALA A 79 5.44 -4.08 -14.46
CA ALA A 79 6.09 -2.90 -15.05
C ALA A 79 5.24 -1.62 -14.96
N TYR A 80 4.34 -1.53 -13.96
CA TYR A 80 3.35 -0.45 -13.80
C TYR A 80 2.37 -0.30 -14.99
N ASN A 81 2.10 -1.39 -15.69
CA ASN A 81 1.20 -1.44 -16.85
C ASN A 81 -0.10 -2.14 -16.48
N ASN A 82 -1.25 -1.53 -16.84
CA ASN A 82 -2.56 -2.04 -16.45
C ASN A 82 -2.87 -3.41 -17.07
N ASP A 83 -2.55 -3.63 -18.35
CA ASP A 83 -2.83 -4.89 -19.03
C ASP A 83 -1.98 -6.02 -18.44
N ARG A 84 -0.68 -5.77 -18.22
CA ARG A 84 0.19 -6.71 -17.49
C ARG A 84 -0.27 -6.94 -16.05
N GLY A 85 -0.81 -5.92 -15.39
CA GLY A 85 -1.42 -6.07 -14.06
C GLY A 85 -2.58 -7.06 -14.07
N VAL A 86 -3.45 -6.98 -15.07
CA VAL A 86 -4.55 -7.95 -15.26
C VAL A 86 -4.01 -9.34 -15.58
N GLU A 87 -3.01 -9.48 -16.46
CA GLU A 87 -2.36 -10.76 -16.75
C GLU A 87 -1.72 -11.37 -15.50
N CYS A 88 -1.01 -10.57 -14.70
CA CYS A 88 -0.45 -11.00 -13.43
C CYS A 88 -1.51 -11.48 -12.45
N TYR A 89 -2.64 -10.77 -12.36
CA TYR A 89 -3.77 -11.17 -11.54
C TYR A 89 -4.32 -12.54 -11.98
N GLU A 90 -4.63 -12.70 -13.27
CA GLU A 90 -5.17 -13.95 -13.81
C GLU A 90 -4.21 -15.14 -13.59
N ARG A 91 -2.90 -14.90 -13.60
CA ARG A 91 -1.89 -15.92 -13.31
C ARG A 91 -1.83 -16.29 -11.84
N LEU A 92 -1.97 -15.31 -10.94
CA LEU A 92 -1.77 -15.51 -9.51
C LEU A 92 -3.06 -15.76 -8.72
N LYS A 93 -4.24 -15.47 -9.31
CA LYS A 93 -5.50 -15.75 -8.64
C LYS A 93 -5.67 -17.25 -8.47
N ARG A 94 -5.94 -17.69 -7.26
CA ARG A 94 -6.29 -19.07 -6.92
C ARG A 94 -7.07 -19.13 -5.62
N PRO A 95 -7.85 -20.18 -5.37
CA PRO A 95 -8.43 -20.39 -4.05
C PRO A 95 -7.35 -20.32 -2.98
N GLY A 96 -7.60 -19.56 -1.91
CA GLY A 96 -6.62 -19.36 -0.83
C GLY A 96 -5.63 -18.21 -1.06
N ALA A 97 -5.77 -17.42 -2.13
CA ALA A 97 -5.05 -16.14 -2.22
C ALA A 97 -5.53 -15.19 -1.11
N ALA A 98 -4.61 -14.72 -0.27
CA ALA A 98 -4.94 -13.93 0.92
C ALA A 98 -5.45 -12.53 0.57
N ALA A 99 -4.64 -11.80 -0.16
CA ALA A 99 -4.98 -10.48 -0.67
C ALA A 99 -4.07 -10.15 -1.86
N ILE A 100 -4.60 -9.42 -2.81
CA ILE A 100 -3.82 -8.84 -3.92
C ILE A 100 -3.34 -7.45 -3.51
N THR A 101 -2.05 -7.18 -3.71
CA THR A 101 -1.47 -5.83 -3.62
C THR A 101 -1.12 -5.37 -5.04
N PRO A 102 -1.96 -4.54 -5.71
CA PRO A 102 -1.72 -4.14 -7.10
C PRO A 102 -0.60 -3.12 -7.28
N LEU A 103 -0.21 -2.40 -6.23
CA LEU A 103 0.76 -1.31 -6.18
C LEU A 103 0.58 -0.27 -7.32
N SER A 104 -0.66 -0.07 -7.76
CA SER A 104 -1.05 0.88 -8.81
C SER A 104 -2.54 1.18 -8.73
N THR A 105 -2.91 2.47 -8.78
CA THR A 105 -4.32 2.89 -8.83
C THR A 105 -5.01 2.39 -10.11
N GLY A 106 -4.33 2.47 -11.26
CA GLY A 106 -4.90 2.01 -12.53
C GLY A 106 -5.14 0.49 -12.55
N ILE A 107 -4.21 -0.30 -12.02
CA ILE A 107 -4.38 -1.75 -11.89
C ILE A 107 -5.50 -2.07 -10.89
N THR A 108 -5.56 -1.35 -9.74
CA THR A 108 -6.66 -1.52 -8.77
C THR A 108 -8.02 -1.33 -9.44
N TYR A 109 -8.19 -0.27 -10.23
CA TYR A 109 -9.45 -0.01 -10.94
C TYR A 109 -9.84 -1.17 -11.87
N ALA A 110 -8.86 -1.71 -12.60
CA ALA A 110 -9.07 -2.84 -13.52
C ALA A 110 -9.41 -4.16 -12.80
N LEU A 111 -9.04 -4.30 -11.51
CA LEU A 111 -9.22 -5.52 -10.75
C LEU A 111 -10.46 -5.55 -9.85
N ILE A 112 -11.08 -4.42 -9.53
CA ILE A 112 -12.21 -4.33 -8.58
C ILE A 112 -13.29 -5.37 -8.88
N GLU A 113 -13.83 -5.38 -10.10
CA GLU A 113 -14.91 -6.29 -10.48
C GLU A 113 -14.44 -7.76 -10.50
N ARG A 114 -13.23 -8.01 -10.99
CA ARG A 114 -12.64 -9.36 -11.09
C ARG A 114 -12.39 -9.95 -9.70
N ALA A 115 -11.70 -9.21 -8.84
CA ALA A 115 -11.35 -9.66 -7.51
C ALA A 115 -12.60 -9.86 -6.64
N THR A 116 -13.62 -9.01 -6.83
CA THR A 116 -14.93 -9.18 -6.17
C THR A 116 -15.61 -10.48 -6.62
N ALA A 117 -15.63 -10.76 -7.93
CA ALA A 117 -16.22 -12.00 -8.47
C ALA A 117 -15.43 -13.25 -8.01
N ASP A 118 -14.11 -13.18 -7.94
CA ASP A 118 -13.24 -14.26 -7.49
C ASP A 118 -13.16 -14.35 -5.95
N LYS A 119 -13.78 -13.42 -5.22
CA LYS A 119 -13.78 -13.32 -3.76
C LYS A 119 -12.35 -13.24 -3.17
N ILE A 120 -11.49 -12.45 -3.80
CA ILE A 120 -10.12 -12.21 -3.36
C ILE A 120 -9.99 -10.75 -2.91
N PRO A 121 -9.61 -10.47 -1.63
CA PRO A 121 -9.38 -9.11 -1.17
C PRO A 121 -8.30 -8.39 -1.97
N VAL A 122 -8.52 -7.09 -2.21
CA VAL A 122 -7.53 -6.18 -2.80
C VAL A 122 -7.14 -5.16 -1.74
N LEU A 123 -5.88 -5.20 -1.31
CA LEU A 123 -5.33 -4.18 -0.41
C LEU A 123 -4.64 -3.10 -1.25
N SER A 124 -5.29 -1.95 -1.36
CA SER A 124 -4.78 -0.74 -2.02
C SER A 124 -4.31 0.25 -0.95
N MET A 125 -3.18 -0.04 -0.30
CA MET A 125 -2.68 0.71 0.84
C MET A 125 -2.32 2.16 0.49
N GLY A 126 -3.19 3.11 0.83
CA GLY A 126 -2.98 4.53 0.53
C GLY A 126 -3.02 4.85 -0.97
N TYR A 127 -3.68 4.03 -1.79
CA TYR A 127 -3.89 4.27 -3.22
C TYR A 127 -5.19 3.59 -3.70
N GLY A 128 -5.47 3.69 -4.99
CA GLY A 128 -6.65 3.07 -5.58
C GLY A 128 -7.85 4.01 -5.63
N ARG A 129 -9.04 3.44 -5.76
CA ARG A 129 -10.31 4.17 -5.79
C ARG A 129 -10.71 4.54 -4.36
N THR A 130 -10.79 5.82 -4.03
CA THR A 130 -11.20 6.26 -2.69
C THR A 130 -12.61 5.80 -2.31
N ALA A 131 -13.58 5.81 -3.25
CA ALA A 131 -14.92 5.25 -3.02
C ALA A 131 -14.89 3.76 -2.63
N GLY A 132 -13.81 3.03 -2.92
CA GLY A 132 -13.60 1.64 -2.52
C GLY A 132 -13.53 1.43 -1.01
N SER A 133 -13.38 2.50 -0.22
CA SER A 133 -13.48 2.45 1.24
C SER A 133 -14.91 2.26 1.76
N ASP A 134 -15.94 2.40 0.91
CA ASP A 134 -17.28 2.00 1.26
C ASP A 134 -17.48 0.49 1.04
N GLY A 135 -17.31 -0.27 2.12
CA GLY A 135 -17.43 -1.72 2.07
C GLY A 135 -18.83 -2.25 1.76
N THR A 136 -19.87 -1.41 1.83
CA THR A 136 -21.23 -1.82 1.44
C THR A 136 -21.34 -2.05 -0.07
N VAL A 137 -20.55 -1.31 -0.86
CA VAL A 137 -20.49 -1.41 -2.33
C VAL A 137 -19.26 -2.20 -2.80
N PHE A 138 -18.14 -2.07 -2.08
CA PHE A 138 -16.85 -2.67 -2.45
C PHE A 138 -16.37 -3.70 -1.41
N PRO A 139 -17.05 -4.86 -1.28
CA PRO A 139 -16.79 -5.80 -0.20
C PRO A 139 -15.40 -6.43 -0.19
N TYR A 140 -14.63 -6.32 -1.27
CA TYR A 140 -13.30 -6.89 -1.41
C TYR A 140 -12.21 -5.86 -1.69
N VAL A 141 -12.47 -4.56 -1.48
CA VAL A 141 -11.49 -3.48 -1.66
C VAL A 141 -11.20 -2.81 -0.32
N PHE A 142 -9.93 -2.76 0.07
CA PHE A 142 -9.46 -2.17 1.32
C PHE A 142 -8.41 -1.10 1.02
N THR A 143 -8.59 0.10 1.57
CA THR A 143 -7.76 1.29 1.24
C THR A 143 -6.91 1.76 2.43
N LEU A 144 -6.67 0.87 3.37
CA LEU A 144 -5.90 1.13 4.60
C LEU A 144 -4.54 1.77 4.34
N PRO A 145 -4.01 2.63 5.24
CA PRO A 145 -4.68 3.19 6.40
C PRO A 145 -5.38 4.51 6.08
N ALA A 146 -5.30 5.01 4.84
CA ALA A 146 -5.82 6.29 4.39
C ALA A 146 -6.11 6.28 2.88
N THR A 147 -7.03 7.12 2.45
CA THR A 147 -7.37 7.32 1.03
C THR A 147 -6.71 8.58 0.47
N TYR A 148 -6.73 8.75 -0.85
CA TYR A 148 -6.25 9.98 -1.49
C TYR A 148 -7.08 11.21 -1.11
N TRP A 149 -8.36 11.04 -0.83
CA TRP A 149 -9.21 12.15 -0.40
C TRP A 149 -8.85 12.58 1.03
N SER A 150 -8.53 11.64 1.91
CA SER A 150 -7.97 11.95 3.22
C SER A 150 -6.63 12.67 3.10
N GLY A 151 -5.76 12.24 2.19
CA GLY A 151 -4.49 12.92 1.92
C GLY A 151 -4.67 14.34 1.40
N ALA A 152 -5.65 14.58 0.52
CA ALA A 152 -5.96 15.92 0.00
C ALA A 152 -6.45 16.87 1.11
N ASP A 153 -7.37 16.40 1.94
CA ASP A 153 -7.87 17.16 3.09
C ASP A 153 -6.76 17.47 4.10
N ILE A 154 -5.90 16.49 4.40
CA ILE A 154 -4.75 16.68 5.30
C ILE A 154 -3.78 17.73 4.76
N ILE A 155 -3.47 17.73 3.44
CA ILE A 155 -2.60 18.75 2.84
C ILE A 155 -3.21 20.14 3.01
N VAL A 156 -4.50 20.33 2.72
CA VAL A 156 -5.17 21.63 2.87
C VAL A 156 -5.23 22.02 4.36
N ASN A 157 -5.47 21.07 5.26
CA ASN A 157 -5.42 21.30 6.70
C ASN A 157 -4.02 21.78 7.13
N TYR A 158 -2.96 21.10 6.73
CA TYR A 158 -1.58 21.49 7.02
C TYR A 158 -1.27 22.90 6.47
N ILE A 159 -1.68 23.19 5.24
CA ILE A 159 -1.53 24.52 4.66
C ILE A 159 -2.25 25.55 5.51
N SER A 160 -3.49 25.29 5.91
CA SER A 160 -4.28 26.21 6.75
C SER A 160 -3.59 26.52 8.08
N GLN A 161 -3.02 25.50 8.73
CA GLN A 161 -2.28 25.69 9.99
C GLN A 161 -1.06 26.61 9.80
N ASN A 162 -0.38 26.52 8.66
CA ASN A 162 0.78 27.38 8.36
C ASN A 162 0.41 28.79 7.91
N GLU A 163 -0.83 29.01 7.43
CA GLU A 163 -1.33 30.32 7.00
C GLU A 163 -2.14 31.05 8.08
N GLY A 164 -2.39 30.42 9.24
CA GLY A 164 -3.12 31.04 10.34
C GLY A 164 -4.60 30.63 10.45
N GLY A 165 -4.99 29.56 9.80
CA GLY A 165 -6.32 28.95 9.85
C GLY A 165 -7.01 28.91 8.48
N TYR A 166 -8.12 28.21 8.41
CA TYR A 166 -8.86 28.02 7.14
C TYR A 166 -9.37 29.34 6.53
N GLU A 167 -9.70 30.33 7.34
CA GLU A 167 -10.15 31.65 6.88
C GLU A 167 -9.04 32.40 6.09
N ALA A 168 -7.78 32.15 6.45
CA ALA A 168 -6.62 32.75 5.78
C ALA A 168 -6.34 32.13 4.40
N LEU A 169 -7.02 31.04 4.03
CA LEU A 169 -6.91 30.45 2.70
C LEU A 169 -7.69 31.24 1.65
N SER A 170 -8.63 32.08 2.02
CA SER A 170 -9.44 32.87 1.08
C SER A 170 -8.55 33.75 0.20
N GLY A 171 -8.65 33.58 -1.11
CA GLY A 171 -7.84 34.28 -2.11
C GLY A 171 -6.41 33.77 -2.28
N LYS A 172 -5.96 32.77 -1.50
CA LYS A 172 -4.70 32.06 -1.75
C LYS A 172 -4.79 31.20 -3.00
N LYS A 173 -3.63 30.94 -3.59
CA LYS A 173 -3.52 30.07 -4.76
C LYS A 173 -2.84 28.77 -4.36
N ILE A 174 -3.50 27.65 -4.64
CA ILE A 174 -2.94 26.32 -4.45
C ILE A 174 -2.86 25.64 -5.82
N ALA A 175 -1.66 25.21 -6.21
CA ALA A 175 -1.45 24.43 -7.42
C ALA A 175 -1.44 22.93 -7.09
N LEU A 176 -2.03 22.11 -7.96
CA LEU A 176 -1.86 20.66 -7.97
C LEU A 176 -1.08 20.26 -9.22
N VAL A 177 0.15 19.77 -9.04
CA VAL A 177 0.93 19.10 -10.08
C VAL A 177 0.67 17.60 -9.97
N TYR A 178 0.10 16.99 -10.99
CA TYR A 178 -0.35 15.62 -10.89
C TYR A 178 -0.05 14.76 -12.12
N HIS A 179 0.20 13.50 -11.89
CA HIS A 179 0.34 12.49 -12.94
C HIS A 179 -0.99 12.35 -13.69
N ASP A 180 -0.98 12.54 -15.02
CA ASP A 180 -2.19 12.46 -15.84
C ASP A 180 -2.67 11.01 -16.01
N SER A 181 -3.26 10.49 -14.95
CA SER A 181 -3.80 9.13 -14.84
C SER A 181 -4.88 9.08 -13.76
N ALA A 182 -5.52 7.93 -13.59
CA ALA A 182 -6.48 7.70 -12.50
C ALA A 182 -5.88 8.06 -11.12
N TYR A 183 -4.60 7.75 -10.89
CA TYR A 183 -3.88 8.09 -9.67
C TYR A 183 -3.86 9.59 -9.39
N GLY A 184 -3.33 10.37 -10.32
CA GLY A 184 -3.15 11.81 -10.09
C GLY A 184 -4.46 12.59 -10.10
N LYS A 185 -5.54 12.04 -10.65
CA LYS A 185 -6.87 12.65 -10.69
C LYS A 185 -7.72 12.39 -9.45
N GLU A 186 -7.38 11.39 -8.65
CA GLU A 186 -8.14 11.04 -7.44
C GLU A 186 -8.38 12.22 -6.47
N PRO A 187 -7.40 13.10 -6.16
CA PRO A 187 -7.62 14.18 -5.19
C PRO A 187 -8.44 15.36 -5.72
N ILE A 188 -8.69 15.46 -7.04
CA ILE A 188 -9.22 16.68 -7.67
C ILE A 188 -10.59 17.04 -7.07
N ALA A 189 -11.54 16.13 -7.02
CA ALA A 189 -12.88 16.39 -6.49
C ALA A 189 -12.85 16.90 -5.03
N THR A 190 -11.98 16.33 -4.20
CA THR A 190 -11.81 16.79 -2.81
C THR A 190 -11.19 18.18 -2.75
N LEU A 191 -10.17 18.45 -3.57
CA LEU A 191 -9.53 19.77 -3.61
C LEU A 191 -10.47 20.84 -4.15
N GLU A 192 -11.33 20.53 -5.13
CA GLU A 192 -12.38 21.42 -5.63
C GLU A 192 -13.41 21.74 -4.54
N ALA A 193 -13.91 20.73 -3.82
CA ALA A 193 -14.82 20.92 -2.70
C ALA A 193 -14.20 21.77 -1.57
N LEU A 194 -12.92 21.56 -1.26
CA LEU A 194 -12.19 22.36 -0.28
C LEU A 194 -11.92 23.78 -0.78
N SER A 195 -11.65 23.96 -2.07
CA SER A 195 -11.48 25.27 -2.72
C SER A 195 -12.78 26.09 -2.61
N GLU A 196 -13.91 25.49 -2.96
CA GLU A 196 -15.23 26.13 -2.83
C GLU A 196 -15.51 26.51 -1.36
N LYS A 197 -15.25 25.58 -0.44
CA LYS A 197 -15.54 25.76 0.99
C LYS A 197 -14.69 26.85 1.65
N HIS A 198 -13.41 26.95 1.29
CA HIS A 198 -12.42 27.83 1.97
C HIS A 198 -11.96 29.01 1.13
N GLY A 199 -12.43 29.13 -0.12
CA GLY A 199 -12.22 30.28 -0.99
C GLY A 199 -10.81 30.44 -1.55
N PHE A 200 -9.99 29.38 -1.60
CA PHE A 200 -8.72 29.42 -2.33
C PHE A 200 -8.90 29.12 -3.81
N GLU A 201 -8.00 29.63 -4.65
CA GLU A 201 -7.97 29.35 -6.08
C GLU A 201 -7.18 28.04 -6.32
N LEU A 202 -7.83 27.02 -6.89
CA LEU A 202 -7.19 25.76 -7.28
C LEU A 202 -6.70 25.81 -8.73
N HIS A 203 -5.41 25.53 -8.96
CA HIS A 203 -4.80 25.47 -10.27
C HIS A 203 -4.30 24.06 -10.59
N LEU A 204 -4.77 23.45 -11.67
CA LEU A 204 -4.49 22.05 -12.03
C LEU A 204 -3.44 21.97 -13.13
N PHE A 205 -2.37 21.21 -12.91
CA PHE A 205 -1.25 21.01 -13.81
C PHE A 205 -1.03 19.52 -14.09
N PRO A 206 -1.68 18.93 -15.12
CA PRO A 206 -1.44 17.56 -15.52
C PRO A 206 -0.04 17.39 -16.11
N VAL A 207 0.61 16.30 -15.75
CA VAL A 207 1.91 15.90 -16.29
C VAL A 207 1.80 14.52 -16.91
N ALA A 208 2.08 14.41 -18.19
CA ALA A 208 2.01 13.15 -18.92
C ALA A 208 3.08 12.15 -18.45
N HIS A 209 2.71 10.88 -18.43
CA HIS A 209 3.63 9.75 -18.14
C HIS A 209 4.82 9.73 -19.13
N PRO A 210 6.07 9.50 -18.66
CA PRO A 210 6.49 9.19 -17.28
C PRO A 210 6.82 10.43 -16.43
N GLY A 211 6.60 11.65 -16.92
CA GLY A 211 6.77 12.86 -16.13
C GLY A 211 8.14 13.54 -16.27
N LEU A 212 8.84 13.33 -17.38
CA LEU A 212 10.15 13.95 -17.63
C LEU A 212 10.05 15.37 -18.21
N GLU A 213 8.96 15.67 -18.90
CA GLU A 213 8.77 16.95 -19.61
C GLU A 213 7.93 17.92 -18.78
N GLN A 214 8.57 18.64 -17.84
CA GLN A 214 7.87 19.52 -16.90
C GLN A 214 8.29 20.99 -16.95
N LYS A 215 9.29 21.33 -17.78
CA LYS A 215 9.84 22.70 -17.82
C LYS A 215 8.79 23.77 -18.10
N ALA A 216 7.90 23.54 -19.06
CA ALA A 216 6.83 24.49 -19.40
C ALA A 216 5.84 24.65 -18.23
N THR A 217 5.46 23.56 -17.60
CA THR A 217 4.59 23.52 -16.41
C THR A 217 5.18 24.37 -15.29
N TRP A 218 6.46 24.16 -14.94
CA TRP A 218 7.10 24.91 -13.86
C TRP A 218 7.39 26.37 -14.20
N LEU A 219 7.62 26.71 -15.46
CA LEU A 219 7.66 28.11 -15.91
C LEU A 219 6.30 28.80 -15.73
N GLN A 220 5.20 28.09 -16.02
CA GLN A 220 3.84 28.63 -15.81
C GLN A 220 3.56 28.78 -14.30
N ILE A 221 3.89 27.79 -13.48
CA ILE A 221 3.74 27.85 -12.02
C ILE A 221 4.56 29.02 -11.45
N GLY A 222 5.85 29.07 -11.71
CA GLY A 222 6.76 30.00 -11.06
C GLY A 222 6.65 31.45 -11.57
N ARG A 223 6.16 31.70 -12.80
CA ARG A 223 6.15 33.04 -13.41
C ARG A 223 4.77 33.60 -13.66
N GLN A 224 3.76 32.76 -13.91
CA GLN A 224 2.42 33.23 -14.26
C GLN A 224 1.46 33.08 -13.09
N VAL A 225 1.26 31.85 -12.57
CA VAL A 225 0.30 31.58 -11.50
C VAL A 225 0.84 32.04 -10.14
N ARG A 226 2.09 31.74 -9.85
CA ARG A 226 2.76 32.02 -8.57
C ARG A 226 1.92 31.58 -7.37
N PRO A 227 1.63 30.30 -7.25
CA PRO A 227 0.80 29.79 -6.15
C PRO A 227 1.51 29.97 -4.80
N ASP A 228 0.72 30.19 -3.75
CA ASP A 228 1.20 30.24 -2.37
C ASP A 228 1.72 28.87 -1.92
N TRP A 229 1.07 27.80 -2.40
CA TRP A 229 1.46 26.42 -2.15
C TRP A 229 1.29 25.57 -3.41
N THR A 230 2.14 24.55 -3.53
CA THR A 230 2.00 23.51 -4.57
C THR A 230 1.88 22.14 -3.92
N ALA A 231 0.80 21.43 -4.21
CA ALA A 231 0.63 20.03 -3.90
C ALA A 231 1.10 19.16 -5.07
N MET A 232 1.67 17.97 -4.79
CA MET A 232 2.11 17.04 -5.83
C MET A 232 1.52 15.65 -5.64
N TRP A 233 0.89 15.15 -6.70
CA TRP A 233 0.47 13.77 -6.90
C TRP A 233 1.28 13.15 -8.04
N GLY A 234 2.58 13.03 -7.84
CA GLY A 234 3.53 12.45 -8.78
C GLY A 234 4.02 11.07 -8.35
N TRP A 235 4.70 10.38 -9.25
CA TRP A 235 5.30 9.08 -8.99
C TRP A 235 6.62 8.90 -9.72
N GLY A 236 7.60 8.31 -9.07
CA GLY A 236 8.89 7.98 -9.64
C GLY A 236 9.65 9.20 -10.17
N VAL A 237 10.19 9.09 -11.38
CA VAL A 237 11.00 10.14 -12.02
C VAL A 237 10.26 11.48 -12.19
N MET A 238 8.93 11.48 -12.20
CA MET A 238 8.14 12.70 -12.18
C MET A 238 8.44 13.56 -10.95
N ASN A 239 8.61 12.94 -9.78
CA ASN A 239 8.84 13.64 -8.52
C ASN A 239 10.20 14.36 -8.51
N SER A 240 11.27 13.65 -8.82
CA SER A 240 12.62 14.25 -8.88
C SER A 240 12.74 15.31 -9.96
N THR A 241 12.06 15.14 -11.09
CA THR A 241 12.00 16.15 -12.15
C THR A 241 11.24 17.39 -11.68
N ALA A 242 10.07 17.23 -11.04
CA ALA A 242 9.30 18.33 -10.49
C ALA A 242 10.11 19.17 -9.49
N ILE A 243 10.82 18.51 -8.57
CA ILE A 243 11.66 19.20 -7.58
C ILE A 243 12.79 20.00 -8.25
N LYS A 244 13.47 19.45 -9.25
CA LYS A 244 14.52 20.14 -10.01
C LYS A 244 13.98 21.34 -10.78
N GLU A 245 12.87 21.17 -11.47
CA GLU A 245 12.26 22.25 -12.25
C GLU A 245 11.66 23.35 -11.35
N ALA A 246 11.09 22.99 -10.21
CA ALA A 246 10.65 23.94 -9.19
C ALA A 246 11.82 24.80 -8.69
N ALA A 247 12.94 24.17 -8.33
CA ALA A 247 14.16 24.86 -7.92
C ALA A 247 14.71 25.76 -9.03
N ALA A 248 14.69 25.32 -10.30
CA ALA A 248 15.18 26.07 -11.44
C ALA A 248 14.39 27.37 -11.70
N VAL A 249 13.10 27.42 -11.34
CA VAL A 249 12.28 28.65 -11.43
C VAL A 249 12.29 29.46 -10.14
N GLY A 250 13.02 29.01 -9.10
CA GLY A 250 13.10 29.69 -7.80
C GLY A 250 11.86 29.50 -6.93
N TYR A 251 11.10 28.41 -7.13
CA TYR A 251 9.95 28.11 -6.28
C TYR A 251 10.40 27.69 -4.88
N PRO A 252 9.81 28.22 -3.79
CA PRO A 252 10.23 27.89 -2.43
C PRO A 252 9.87 26.45 -2.07
N MET A 253 10.90 25.62 -1.76
CA MET A 253 10.72 24.20 -1.47
C MET A 253 9.89 23.93 -0.21
N ASP A 254 9.90 24.84 0.76
CA ASP A 254 9.08 24.75 1.98
C ASP A 254 7.59 25.01 1.75
N ARG A 255 7.21 25.43 0.54
CA ARG A 255 5.82 25.59 0.04
C ARG A 255 5.41 24.48 -0.94
N PHE A 256 6.24 23.45 -1.10
CA PHE A 256 6.01 22.32 -2.00
C PHE A 256 5.81 21.04 -1.20
N ILE A 257 4.60 20.43 -1.28
CA ILE A 257 4.20 19.29 -0.48
C ILE A 257 3.63 18.17 -1.36
N GLY A 258 4.21 16.97 -1.27
CA GLY A 258 3.73 15.78 -1.96
C GLY A 258 2.78 14.94 -1.12
N ILE A 259 1.94 14.16 -1.81
CA ILE A 259 1.27 13.00 -1.21
C ILE A 259 2.32 11.97 -0.77
N TRP A 260 1.99 11.02 0.09
CA TRP A 260 2.91 9.98 0.58
C TRP A 260 3.61 9.13 -0.51
N TRP A 261 3.12 9.12 -1.75
CA TRP A 261 3.79 8.50 -2.91
C TRP A 261 4.78 9.44 -3.62
N SER A 262 4.91 10.65 -3.15
CA SER A 262 5.84 11.67 -3.67
C SER A 262 6.81 12.11 -2.58
N GLY A 263 7.20 11.23 -1.67
CA GLY A 263 8.03 11.58 -0.50
C GLY A 263 8.93 10.43 -0.05
N ALA A 264 9.73 9.93 -0.95
CA ALA A 264 10.72 8.90 -0.65
C ALA A 264 12.12 9.31 -1.13
N GLU A 265 13.15 8.59 -0.73
CA GLU A 265 14.55 8.87 -1.05
C GLU A 265 14.80 8.96 -2.58
N PRO A 266 14.24 8.07 -3.44
CA PRO A 266 14.41 8.21 -4.90
C PRO A 266 13.81 9.49 -5.49
N ASP A 267 12.88 10.13 -4.80
CA ASP A 267 12.22 11.36 -5.27
C ASP A 267 13.10 12.59 -5.05
N VAL A 268 13.86 12.63 -3.95
CA VAL A 268 14.61 13.80 -3.49
C VAL A 268 16.10 13.70 -3.76
N THR A 269 16.71 12.51 -3.61
CA THR A 269 18.15 12.30 -3.77
C THR A 269 18.70 12.77 -5.13
N PRO A 270 18.00 12.54 -6.28
CA PRO A 270 18.49 12.99 -7.57
C PRO A 270 18.51 14.53 -7.74
N ALA A 271 17.80 15.28 -6.90
CA ALA A 271 17.80 16.75 -6.89
C ALA A 271 18.85 17.35 -5.93
N GLY A 272 19.47 16.52 -5.07
CA GLY A 272 20.50 16.94 -4.12
C GLY A 272 20.01 18.07 -3.21
N ASP A 273 20.85 19.09 -3.00
CA ASP A 273 20.54 20.23 -2.12
C ASP A 273 19.29 21.02 -2.55
N GLN A 274 18.89 20.92 -3.82
CA GLN A 274 17.70 21.58 -4.33
C GLN A 274 16.39 21.03 -3.72
N ALA A 275 16.41 19.78 -3.22
CA ALA A 275 15.26 19.18 -2.56
C ALA A 275 15.08 19.62 -1.10
N LYS A 276 16.07 20.30 -0.51
CA LYS A 276 16.01 20.70 0.90
C LYS A 276 14.83 21.62 1.16
N GLY A 277 14.00 21.23 2.13
CA GLY A 277 12.76 21.93 2.48
C GLY A 277 11.50 21.32 1.86
N TYR A 278 11.62 20.49 0.82
CA TYR A 278 10.49 19.77 0.23
C TYR A 278 9.79 18.90 1.29
N LYS A 279 8.47 18.89 1.23
CA LYS A 279 7.62 18.18 2.20
C LYS A 279 6.84 17.06 1.51
N SER A 280 6.41 16.09 2.30
CA SER A 280 5.39 15.14 1.88
C SER A 280 4.58 14.62 3.06
N LEU A 281 3.41 14.06 2.78
CA LEU A 281 2.71 13.25 3.77
C LEU A 281 3.43 11.91 3.97
N ASN A 282 3.27 11.35 5.16
CA ASN A 282 3.59 9.96 5.44
C ASN A 282 2.64 9.42 6.53
N PHE A 283 2.44 8.09 6.55
CA PHE A 283 1.57 7.41 7.52
C PHE A 283 2.29 6.26 8.26
N HIS A 284 3.61 6.20 8.17
CA HIS A 284 4.44 5.25 8.92
C HIS A 284 5.82 5.84 9.22
N GLY A 285 6.53 5.25 10.18
CA GLY A 285 7.88 5.65 10.55
C GLY A 285 8.93 5.27 9.50
N THR A 286 10.01 6.04 9.49
CA THR A 286 11.25 5.76 8.76
C THR A 286 12.35 5.36 9.74
N GLY A 287 13.45 4.78 9.25
CA GLY A 287 14.52 4.26 10.10
C GLY A 287 14.31 2.79 10.47
N THR A 288 15.24 2.27 11.24
CA THR A 288 15.35 0.85 11.60
C THR A 288 15.15 0.57 13.09
N GLU A 289 14.82 1.57 13.89
CA GLU A 289 14.74 1.48 15.35
C GLU A 289 13.59 0.59 15.87
N TYR A 290 12.68 0.20 15.01
CA TYR A 290 11.51 -0.61 15.37
C TYR A 290 11.90 -2.10 15.50
N PRO A 291 11.44 -2.82 16.55
CA PRO A 291 11.78 -4.23 16.76
C PRO A 291 11.53 -5.12 15.53
N ALA A 292 10.44 -4.93 14.81
CA ALA A 292 10.16 -5.70 13.58
C ALA A 292 11.22 -5.46 12.49
N LEU A 293 11.74 -4.24 12.33
CA LEU A 293 12.81 -3.93 11.38
C LEU A 293 14.13 -4.55 11.82
N GLN A 294 14.43 -4.57 13.13
CA GLN A 294 15.59 -5.26 13.68
C GLN A 294 15.51 -6.78 13.47
N ASP A 295 14.30 -7.34 13.58
CA ASP A 295 14.08 -8.75 13.27
C ASP A 295 14.29 -9.06 11.78
N ILE A 296 13.87 -8.19 10.87
CA ILE A 296 14.18 -8.31 9.44
C ILE A 296 15.68 -8.27 9.21
N LEU A 297 16.39 -7.31 9.81
CA LEU A 297 17.85 -7.20 9.68
C LEU A 297 18.56 -8.46 10.16
N THR A 298 18.18 -8.99 11.32
CA THR A 298 18.88 -10.14 11.94
C THR A 298 18.45 -11.49 11.39
N LYS A 299 17.12 -11.70 11.19
CA LYS A 299 16.58 -13.01 10.80
C LYS A 299 16.53 -13.22 9.29
N VAL A 300 16.56 -12.13 8.51
CA VAL A 300 16.48 -12.21 7.05
C VAL A 300 17.78 -11.77 6.39
N HIS A 301 18.25 -10.54 6.63
CA HIS A 301 19.47 -10.03 5.97
C HIS A 301 20.73 -10.70 6.47
N ASP A 302 20.95 -10.77 7.79
CA ASP A 302 22.16 -11.38 8.36
C ASP A 302 22.20 -12.92 8.13
N ALA A 303 21.03 -13.53 7.88
CA ALA A 303 20.89 -14.92 7.43
C ALA A 303 21.16 -15.12 5.92
N GLY A 304 21.48 -14.06 5.17
CA GLY A 304 21.74 -14.11 3.73
C GLY A 304 20.50 -14.25 2.84
N ASN A 305 19.30 -13.98 3.37
CA ASN A 305 18.02 -14.12 2.67
C ASN A 305 17.36 -12.78 2.30
N GLY A 306 18.01 -11.63 2.52
CA GLY A 306 17.49 -10.32 2.17
C GLY A 306 17.14 -10.20 0.69
N THR A 307 16.04 -9.53 0.37
CA THR A 307 15.54 -9.38 -1.02
C THR A 307 16.25 -8.23 -1.76
N GLY A 308 16.88 -7.30 -1.07
CA GLY A 308 17.58 -6.16 -1.64
C GLY A 308 18.78 -5.74 -0.79
N PRO A 309 19.34 -4.57 -1.10
CA PRO A 309 20.44 -4.02 -0.31
C PRO A 309 20.03 -3.80 1.15
N ARG A 310 20.91 -4.19 2.09
CA ARG A 310 20.64 -4.08 3.53
C ARG A 310 20.45 -2.62 3.97
N GLU A 311 21.14 -1.70 3.33
CA GLU A 311 21.08 -0.25 3.58
C GLU A 311 19.74 0.40 3.19
N GLU A 312 18.92 -0.26 2.38
CA GLU A 312 17.57 0.21 2.05
C GLU A 312 16.54 -0.05 3.17
N VAL A 313 16.87 -0.96 4.11
CA VAL A 313 15.99 -1.22 5.27
C VAL A 313 15.89 0.06 6.09
N GLY A 314 14.67 0.50 6.33
CA GLY A 314 14.41 1.77 7.01
C GLY A 314 14.05 2.94 6.08
N HIS A 315 14.33 2.85 4.78
CA HIS A 315 13.87 3.85 3.81
C HIS A 315 12.35 3.86 3.70
N VAL A 316 11.79 5.00 3.29
CA VAL A 316 10.33 5.21 3.24
C VAL A 316 9.60 4.10 2.50
N LEU A 317 10.02 3.76 1.27
CA LEU A 317 9.29 2.77 0.47
C LEU A 317 9.52 1.33 0.95
N TYR A 318 10.71 1.01 1.47
CA TYR A 318 10.94 -0.29 2.09
C TYR A 318 10.01 -0.49 3.30
N ASN A 319 9.97 0.47 4.21
CA ASN A 319 9.10 0.44 5.39
C ASN A 319 7.62 0.41 5.01
N ARG A 320 7.25 1.04 3.89
CA ARG A 320 5.88 0.97 3.36
C ARG A 320 5.52 -0.43 2.87
N GLY A 321 6.45 -1.14 2.26
CA GLY A 321 6.30 -2.56 1.91
C GLY A 321 6.12 -3.43 3.15
N VAL A 322 6.92 -3.19 4.20
CA VAL A 322 6.78 -3.85 5.51
C VAL A 322 5.40 -3.62 6.10
N MET A 323 4.90 -2.38 6.11
CA MET A 323 3.56 -2.05 6.61
C MET A 323 2.46 -2.79 5.84
N ASN A 324 2.56 -2.82 4.50
CA ASN A 324 1.57 -3.50 3.67
C ASN A 324 1.50 -5.00 3.99
N ALA A 325 2.65 -5.67 4.07
CA ALA A 325 2.71 -7.09 4.42
C ALA A 325 2.22 -7.34 5.85
N ALA A 326 2.54 -6.45 6.80
CA ALA A 326 2.09 -6.55 8.19
C ALA A 326 0.57 -6.47 8.31
N ILE A 327 -0.08 -5.57 7.58
CA ILE A 327 -1.55 -5.46 7.54
C ILE A 327 -2.18 -6.75 7.00
N ILE A 328 -1.64 -7.33 5.92
CA ILE A 328 -2.14 -8.60 5.37
C ILE A 328 -1.97 -9.74 6.40
N VAL A 329 -0.82 -9.84 7.05
CA VAL A 329 -0.55 -10.85 8.08
C VAL A 329 -1.53 -10.72 9.24
N GLU A 330 -1.83 -9.50 9.68
CA GLU A 330 -2.77 -9.26 10.77
C GLU A 330 -4.22 -9.57 10.36
N ALA A 331 -4.62 -9.27 9.12
CA ALA A 331 -5.92 -9.68 8.60
C ALA A 331 -6.05 -11.21 8.54
N ILE A 332 -4.99 -11.93 8.14
CA ILE A 332 -4.95 -13.40 8.16
C ILE A 332 -5.08 -13.91 9.61
N LYS A 333 -4.33 -13.35 10.57
CA LYS A 333 -4.43 -13.74 11.99
C LYS A 333 -5.83 -13.51 12.57
N THR A 334 -6.43 -12.37 12.24
CA THR A 334 -7.81 -12.05 12.64
C THR A 334 -8.78 -13.08 12.07
N ALA A 335 -8.65 -13.41 10.79
CA ALA A 335 -9.45 -14.43 10.13
C ALA A 335 -9.24 -15.83 10.73
N GLN A 336 -8.00 -16.20 11.05
CA GLN A 336 -7.69 -17.48 11.73
C GLN A 336 -8.35 -17.57 13.10
N GLY A 337 -8.45 -16.48 13.83
CA GLY A 337 -9.20 -16.43 15.10
C GLY A 337 -10.69 -16.73 14.95
N MET A 338 -11.25 -16.50 13.76
CA MET A 338 -12.67 -16.72 13.45
C MET A 338 -12.92 -18.08 12.78
N HIS A 339 -11.99 -18.55 11.94
CA HIS A 339 -12.18 -19.69 11.04
C HIS A 339 -11.23 -20.88 11.31
N GLY A 340 -10.27 -20.72 12.24
CA GLY A 340 -9.26 -21.72 12.60
C GLY A 340 -7.88 -21.44 12.02
N GLU A 341 -6.84 -21.96 12.68
CA GLU A 341 -5.42 -21.78 12.36
C GLU A 341 -4.99 -22.69 11.19
N THR A 342 -5.59 -22.48 10.03
CA THR A 342 -5.33 -23.20 8.78
C THR A 342 -5.19 -22.20 7.63
N PRO A 343 -4.70 -22.59 6.46
CA PRO A 343 -4.82 -21.77 5.26
C PRO A 343 -6.29 -21.44 4.97
N LEU A 344 -6.55 -20.17 4.68
CA LEU A 344 -7.88 -19.62 4.56
C LEU A 344 -8.20 -19.23 3.11
N THR A 345 -9.49 -19.20 2.77
CA THR A 345 -9.99 -18.66 1.49
C THR A 345 -9.98 -17.14 1.50
N GLY A 346 -10.02 -16.52 0.32
CA GLY A 346 -10.13 -15.06 0.21
C GLY A 346 -11.37 -14.48 0.91
N GLU A 347 -12.50 -15.22 0.91
CA GLU A 347 -13.73 -14.81 1.60
C GLU A 347 -13.54 -14.77 3.12
N GLN A 348 -12.89 -15.78 3.69
CA GLN A 348 -12.55 -15.82 5.13
C GLN A 348 -11.56 -14.70 5.49
N ILE A 349 -10.59 -14.41 4.60
CA ILE A 349 -9.62 -13.33 4.83
C ILE A 349 -10.27 -11.95 4.72
N ARG A 350 -11.29 -11.78 3.83
CA ARG A 350 -12.13 -10.57 3.85
C ARG A 350 -12.74 -10.35 5.23
N ASP A 351 -13.30 -11.41 5.85
CA ASP A 351 -13.85 -11.32 7.20
C ASP A 351 -12.78 -10.86 8.20
N GLY A 352 -11.53 -11.33 8.03
CA GLY A 352 -10.40 -10.86 8.83
C GLY A 352 -10.07 -9.38 8.62
N PHE A 353 -10.14 -8.88 7.40
CA PHE A 353 -9.97 -7.45 7.13
C PHE A 353 -11.09 -6.62 7.74
N GLU A 354 -12.34 -7.02 7.59
CA GLU A 354 -13.51 -6.27 8.11
C GLU A 354 -13.61 -6.27 9.65
N ASN A 355 -12.90 -7.17 10.31
CA ASN A 355 -12.80 -7.24 11.78
C ASN A 355 -11.40 -6.89 12.27
N LEU A 356 -10.56 -6.29 11.41
CA LEU A 356 -9.19 -5.94 11.75
C LEU A 356 -9.16 -4.82 12.79
N LYS A 357 -8.48 -5.11 13.91
CA LYS A 357 -8.21 -4.15 14.96
C LYS A 357 -6.75 -4.26 15.39
N ILE A 358 -5.95 -3.29 14.97
CA ILE A 358 -4.56 -3.14 15.36
C ILE A 358 -4.50 -1.98 16.36
N ASP A 359 -4.65 -2.27 17.64
CA ASP A 359 -4.52 -1.30 18.73
C ASP A 359 -3.06 -1.20 19.22
N SER A 360 -2.82 -0.39 20.26
CA SER A 360 -1.48 -0.20 20.81
C SER A 360 -0.84 -1.50 21.33
N ALA A 361 -1.63 -2.37 21.97
CA ALA A 361 -1.12 -3.65 22.46
C ALA A 361 -0.75 -4.58 21.30
N ARG A 362 -1.53 -4.52 20.21
CA ARG A 362 -1.23 -5.28 19.00
C ARG A 362 0.00 -4.76 18.29
N LEU A 363 0.16 -3.41 18.17
CA LEU A 363 1.37 -2.79 17.62
C LEU A 363 2.62 -3.19 18.41
N ASP A 364 2.52 -3.24 19.73
CA ASP A 364 3.63 -3.69 20.59
C ASP A 364 4.00 -5.16 20.29
N ALA A 365 3.00 -6.04 20.24
CA ALA A 365 3.21 -7.45 19.91
C ALA A 365 3.76 -7.70 18.50
N MET A 366 3.51 -6.78 17.56
CA MET A 366 4.07 -6.80 16.20
C MET A 366 5.49 -6.22 16.13
N GLY A 367 5.98 -5.57 17.20
CA GLY A 367 7.23 -4.80 17.17
C GLY A 367 7.16 -3.54 16.33
N LEU A 368 5.97 -2.95 16.19
CA LEU A 368 5.67 -1.78 15.35
C LEU A 368 5.11 -0.59 16.15
N THR A 369 5.32 -0.57 17.47
CA THR A 369 4.98 0.59 18.32
C THR A 369 5.69 1.85 17.81
N GLY A 370 4.93 2.93 17.56
CA GLY A 370 5.45 4.18 17.02
C GLY A 370 5.76 4.16 15.50
N PHE A 371 5.64 2.99 14.86
CA PHE A 371 5.84 2.87 13.42
C PHE A 371 4.59 3.32 12.64
N MET A 372 3.40 2.98 13.10
CA MET A 372 2.14 3.35 12.49
C MET A 372 1.08 3.63 13.56
N GLU A 373 0.01 4.32 13.18
CA GLU A 373 -1.15 4.52 14.03
C GLU A 373 -1.99 3.24 14.16
N ALA A 374 -2.83 3.19 15.18
CA ALA A 374 -3.83 2.14 15.33
C ALA A 374 -4.76 2.10 14.10
N ILE A 375 -5.16 0.90 13.69
CA ILE A 375 -6.07 0.68 12.57
C ILE A 375 -7.29 -0.08 13.09
N GLU A 376 -8.47 0.41 12.75
CA GLU A 376 -9.73 -0.29 12.96
C GLU A 376 -10.57 -0.24 11.68
N VAL A 377 -11.03 -1.39 11.23
CA VAL A 377 -11.79 -1.57 9.99
C VAL A 377 -13.13 -2.18 10.34
N SER A 378 -14.14 -1.89 9.55
CA SER A 378 -15.47 -2.49 9.68
C SER A 378 -16.01 -2.85 8.31
N CYS A 379 -17.09 -3.63 8.28
CA CYS A 379 -17.81 -3.93 7.05
C CYS A 379 -18.20 -2.67 6.24
N ALA A 380 -18.55 -1.57 6.91
CA ALA A 380 -18.96 -0.33 6.24
C ALA A 380 -17.80 0.60 5.89
N ASP A 381 -16.66 0.48 6.57
CA ASP A 381 -15.53 1.38 6.43
C ASP A 381 -14.22 0.63 6.27
N HIS A 382 -13.67 0.63 5.06
CA HIS A 382 -12.44 -0.04 4.66
C HIS A 382 -11.22 0.89 4.60
N GLU A 383 -11.30 2.12 5.15
CA GLU A 383 -10.18 3.06 5.16
C GLU A 383 -9.33 2.99 6.44
N GLY A 384 -9.96 2.81 7.59
CA GLY A 384 -9.30 2.97 8.88
C GLY A 384 -9.31 4.42 9.35
N THR A 385 -8.22 4.92 9.99
CA THR A 385 -8.20 6.26 10.59
C THR A 385 -8.08 7.41 9.58
N GLY A 386 -7.51 7.15 8.43
CA GLY A 386 -7.23 8.17 7.42
C GLY A 386 -6.09 9.13 7.76
N ARG A 387 -5.46 9.01 8.95
CA ARG A 387 -4.46 9.95 9.46
C ARG A 387 -3.12 9.86 8.75
N ALA A 388 -2.45 11.00 8.62
CA ALA A 388 -1.07 11.11 8.17
C ALA A 388 -0.37 12.26 8.89
N TYR A 389 0.95 12.32 8.79
CA TYR A 389 1.75 13.45 9.24
C TYR A 389 2.57 14.02 8.08
N VAL A 390 3.11 15.22 8.27
CA VAL A 390 4.02 15.85 7.30
C VAL A 390 5.46 15.57 7.70
N GLN A 391 6.24 15.11 6.74
CA GLN A 391 7.69 15.03 6.82
C GLN A 391 8.34 16.04 5.88
N GLN A 392 9.57 16.47 6.20
CA GLN A 392 10.36 17.41 5.42
C GLN A 392 11.76 16.85 5.16
N TRP A 393 12.25 17.00 3.93
CA TRP A 393 13.61 16.65 3.58
C TRP A 393 14.60 17.71 4.07
N ASP A 394 15.57 17.33 4.90
CA ASP A 394 16.59 18.25 5.43
C ASP A 394 17.88 18.32 4.60
N GLY A 395 17.95 17.53 3.52
CA GLY A 395 19.13 17.35 2.67
C GLY A 395 19.84 16.00 2.87
N SER A 396 19.54 15.29 3.96
CA SER A 396 20.13 14.00 4.30
C SER A 396 19.12 12.94 4.72
N GLY A 397 17.97 13.35 5.27
CA GLY A 397 16.92 12.47 5.74
C GLY A 397 15.57 13.15 5.88
N TRP A 398 14.55 12.34 6.09
CA TRP A 398 13.20 12.81 6.34
C TRP A 398 13.00 13.09 7.82
N GLN A 399 12.52 14.32 8.13
CA GLN A 399 12.22 14.76 9.48
C GLN A 399 10.72 14.94 9.64
N LYS A 400 10.11 14.35 10.66
CA LYS A 400 8.70 14.60 10.99
C LYS A 400 8.55 16.05 11.46
N VAL A 401 7.71 16.85 10.80
CA VAL A 401 7.53 18.28 11.05
C VAL A 401 6.10 18.65 11.45
N SER A 402 5.22 17.68 11.61
CA SER A 402 3.88 17.88 12.19
C SER A 402 3.52 16.74 13.13
N ASP A 403 2.53 16.94 13.98
CA ASP A 403 1.79 15.84 14.60
C ASP A 403 0.98 15.07 13.55
N TRP A 404 0.33 13.98 13.97
CA TRP A 404 -0.66 13.29 13.16
C TRP A 404 -1.86 14.22 12.92
N ILE A 405 -2.23 14.36 11.65
CA ILE A 405 -3.34 15.21 11.21
C ILE A 405 -4.50 14.30 10.87
N GLU A 406 -5.65 14.58 11.48
CA GLU A 406 -6.90 13.87 11.22
C GLU A 406 -7.63 14.55 10.06
N PRO A 407 -8.05 13.80 9.03
CA PRO A 407 -8.86 14.35 7.95
C PRO A 407 -10.31 14.56 8.41
N ASN A 408 -11.00 15.48 7.77
CA ASN A 408 -12.42 15.75 8.04
C ASN A 408 -13.33 14.66 7.47
N ARG A 409 -13.21 13.45 8.03
CA ARG A 409 -13.95 12.27 7.53
C ARG A 409 -15.45 12.46 7.64
N ALA A 410 -15.97 12.75 8.83
CA ALA A 410 -17.40 12.82 9.07
C ALA A 410 -18.09 14.00 8.36
N GLY A 411 -17.42 15.17 8.33
CA GLY A 411 -18.02 16.40 7.81
C GLY A 411 -17.84 16.62 6.31
N LEU A 412 -16.95 15.86 5.64
CA LEU A 412 -16.68 16.03 4.22
C LEU A 412 -16.53 14.69 3.49
N LEU A 413 -15.57 13.87 3.92
CA LEU A 413 -15.10 12.76 3.09
C LEU A 413 -16.09 11.59 3.04
N ARG A 414 -16.69 11.20 4.19
CA ARG A 414 -17.68 10.09 4.19
C ARG A 414 -18.89 10.36 3.33
N PRO A 415 -19.55 11.54 3.39
CA PRO A 415 -20.63 11.87 2.44
C PRO A 415 -20.20 11.79 0.97
N MET A 416 -19.00 12.29 0.63
CA MET A 416 -18.48 12.20 -0.74
C MET A 416 -18.20 10.75 -1.16
N ILE A 417 -17.64 9.93 -0.27
CA ILE A 417 -17.35 8.52 -0.51
C ILE A 417 -18.65 7.75 -0.77
N GLU A 418 -19.66 7.96 0.08
CA GLU A 418 -20.97 7.31 -0.04
C GLU A 418 -21.70 7.71 -1.34
N GLU A 419 -21.62 8.99 -1.72
CA GLU A 419 -22.17 9.46 -2.99
C GLU A 419 -21.45 8.81 -4.20
N ALA A 420 -20.13 8.79 -4.19
CA ALA A 420 -19.33 8.20 -5.27
C ALA A 420 -19.51 6.66 -5.34
N ALA A 421 -19.66 6.00 -4.20
CA ALA A 421 -19.93 4.57 -4.12
C ALA A 421 -21.36 4.26 -4.64
N ALA A 422 -22.35 5.07 -4.27
CA ALA A 422 -23.72 4.92 -4.77
C ALA A 422 -23.80 5.14 -6.29
N ALA A 423 -23.07 6.13 -6.82
CA ALA A 423 -22.99 6.36 -8.27
C ALA A 423 -22.38 5.16 -9.00
N TYR A 424 -21.30 4.59 -8.46
CA TYR A 424 -20.69 3.37 -8.99
C TYR A 424 -21.63 2.17 -8.92
N ALA A 425 -22.33 2.00 -7.79
CA ALA A 425 -23.31 0.92 -7.63
C ALA A 425 -24.44 1.01 -8.65
N ALA A 426 -24.94 2.23 -8.93
CA ALA A 426 -25.95 2.48 -9.94
C ALA A 426 -25.45 2.16 -11.36
N GLU A 427 -24.22 2.62 -11.71
CA GLU A 427 -23.57 2.34 -13.00
C GLU A 427 -23.41 0.84 -13.25
N LYS A 428 -22.97 0.10 -12.23
CA LYS A 428 -22.67 -1.33 -12.31
C LYS A 428 -23.85 -2.25 -11.94
N SER A 429 -25.01 -1.69 -11.62
CA SER A 429 -26.17 -2.45 -11.14
C SER A 429 -25.87 -3.32 -9.92
N ILE A 430 -25.06 -2.81 -8.99
CA ILE A 430 -24.71 -3.45 -7.73
C ILE A 430 -25.75 -3.09 -6.69
N THR A 431 -26.28 -4.09 -5.97
CA THR A 431 -27.10 -3.86 -4.77
C THR A 431 -26.15 -3.78 -3.57
N PRO A 432 -26.07 -2.63 -2.87
CA PRO A 432 -25.22 -2.51 -1.68
C PRO A 432 -25.63 -3.55 -0.63
N ARG A 433 -24.64 -4.17 0.03
CA ARG A 433 -24.90 -5.11 1.13
C ARG A 433 -25.20 -4.36 2.42
N THR A 434 -25.87 -5.02 3.33
CA THR A 434 -26.10 -4.52 4.69
C THR A 434 -24.91 -4.91 5.57
N CYS A 435 -24.34 -3.94 6.29
CA CYS A 435 -23.36 -4.14 7.34
C CYS A 435 -24.08 -4.14 8.70
N ASN A 436 -24.11 -5.29 9.37
CA ASN A 436 -24.76 -5.48 10.67
C ASN A 436 -23.78 -5.33 11.81
#